data_35ae44b45280e45f1de15796e261ce4b
#
_entry.id   35ae44b45280e45f1de15796e261ce4b
#
_cell.length_a   1.000
_cell.length_b   1.000
_cell.length_c   1.000
_cell.angle_alpha   90.00
_cell.angle_beta   90.00
_cell.angle_gamma   90.00
#
_symmetry.space_group_name_H-M   'P 1'
#
loop_
_entity.id
_entity.type
_entity.pdbx_description
1 polymer ?
#
loop_
_entity_poly.entity_id
_entity_poly.type
_entity_poly.pdbx_seq_one_letter_code
_entity_poly.pdbx_strand_id
1 'polypeptide(L)'
;MELLEDGSYEDAAEPLAEAARREPEKTSVREALGRAYYRAGRYRLAVREFGAVVDTHPVNDYAHFCLGRALSMTGDTRGARHHLALASNLRPDRRDYRYYRRLLDTGA
;
A
#
# COMPACT_ATOMS: atom_id res chain seq x y z
N MET A 1 13.72 -13.41 15.59
CA MET A 1 13.46 -13.63 14.17
C MET A 1 12.70 -12.47 13.57
N GLU A 2 11.62 -12.04 14.22
CA GLU A 2 10.85 -10.90 13.71
C GLU A 2 11.68 -9.64 13.58
N LEU A 3 12.56 -9.39 14.52
CA LEU A 3 13.41 -8.20 14.46
C LEU A 3 14.32 -8.23 13.25
N LEU A 4 14.83 -9.42 12.90
CA LEU A 4 15.65 -9.56 11.70
C LEU A 4 14.84 -9.36 10.44
N GLU A 5 13.60 -9.86 10.44
CA GLU A 5 12.71 -9.64 9.29
C GLU A 5 12.38 -8.18 9.10
N ASP A 6 12.09 -7.48 10.20
CA ASP A 6 11.84 -6.04 10.14
C ASP A 6 13.06 -5.30 9.62
N GLY A 7 14.25 -5.69 10.09
CA GLY A 7 15.50 -5.12 9.61
C GLY A 7 15.70 -5.40 8.13
N SER A 8 15.34 -6.60 7.66
CA SER A 8 15.46 -6.94 6.25
C SER A 8 14.57 -6.07 5.37
N TYR A 9 13.34 -5.79 5.81
CA TYR A 9 12.45 -4.93 5.02
C TYR A 9 12.96 -3.50 5.01
N GLU A 10 13.47 -3.01 6.13
CA GLU A 10 14.06 -1.68 6.20
C GLU A 10 15.28 -1.60 5.28
N ASP A 11 16.13 -2.62 5.30
CA ASP A 11 17.32 -2.67 4.43
C ASP A 11 16.90 -2.73 2.96
N ALA A 12 15.84 -3.46 2.63
CA ALA A 12 15.37 -3.58 1.26
C ALA A 12 14.83 -2.25 0.74
N ALA A 13 14.32 -1.39 1.61
CA ALA A 13 13.77 -0.11 1.20
C ALA A 13 14.83 0.82 0.61
N GLU A 14 16.07 0.76 1.11
CA GLU A 14 17.12 1.67 0.65
C GLU A 14 17.40 1.53 -0.85
N PRO A 15 17.72 0.34 -1.37
CA PRO A 15 17.96 0.22 -2.81
C PRO A 15 16.71 0.47 -3.64
N LEU A 16 15.52 0.14 -3.12
CA LEU A 16 14.27 0.41 -3.82
C LEU A 16 14.00 1.91 -3.87
N ALA A 17 14.31 2.64 -2.81
CA ALA A 17 14.15 4.09 -2.79
C ALA A 17 15.08 4.73 -3.81
N GLU A 18 16.30 4.24 -3.92
CA GLU A 18 17.24 4.73 -4.91
C GLU A 18 16.74 4.46 -6.32
N ALA A 19 16.25 3.25 -6.58
CA ALA A 19 15.69 2.91 -7.87
C ALA A 19 14.48 3.79 -8.20
N ALA A 20 13.64 4.10 -7.23
CA ALA A 20 12.48 4.96 -7.44
C ALA A 20 12.89 6.39 -7.77
N ARG A 21 14.00 6.86 -7.19
CA ARG A 21 14.51 8.19 -7.52
C ARG A 21 15.03 8.25 -8.95
N ARG A 22 15.64 7.17 -9.43
CA ARG A 22 16.19 7.12 -10.78
C ARG A 22 15.12 6.94 -11.84
N GLU A 23 14.07 6.17 -11.53
CA GLU A 23 12.99 5.87 -12.48
C GLU A 23 11.66 6.07 -11.78
N PRO A 24 11.30 7.35 -11.51
CA PRO A 24 10.10 7.61 -10.71
C PRO A 24 8.79 7.18 -11.38
N GLU A 25 8.80 6.98 -12.70
CA GLU A 25 7.62 6.54 -13.44
C GLU A 25 7.44 5.03 -13.39
N LYS A 26 8.41 4.29 -12.84
CA LYS A 26 8.33 2.82 -12.84
C LYS A 26 7.46 2.34 -11.68
N THR A 27 6.23 2.02 -12.01
CA THR A 27 5.20 1.66 -11.04
C THR A 27 5.61 0.45 -10.18
N SER A 28 6.20 -0.57 -10.81
CA SER A 28 6.57 -1.78 -10.08
C SER A 28 7.59 -1.51 -8.98
N VAL A 29 8.51 -0.59 -9.22
CA VAL A 29 9.51 -0.22 -8.20
C VAL A 29 8.84 0.51 -7.04
N ARG A 30 7.94 1.45 -7.35
CA ARG A 30 7.22 2.17 -6.30
C ARG A 30 6.35 1.26 -5.47
N GLU A 31 5.71 0.30 -6.11
CA GLU A 31 4.90 -0.68 -5.38
C GLU A 31 5.76 -1.54 -4.47
N ALA A 32 6.91 -1.99 -4.98
CA ALA A 32 7.83 -2.77 -4.18
C ALA A 32 8.34 -1.98 -2.98
N LEU A 33 8.66 -0.71 -3.19
CA LEU A 33 9.09 0.18 -2.12
C LEU A 33 7.98 0.36 -1.08
N GLY A 34 6.75 0.58 -1.54
CA GLY A 34 5.62 0.72 -0.64
C GLY A 34 5.42 -0.53 0.22
N ARG A 35 5.55 -1.72 -0.39
CA ARG A 35 5.45 -2.97 0.36
C ARG A 35 6.56 -3.10 1.41
N ALA A 36 7.79 -2.74 1.05
CA ALA A 36 8.90 -2.80 1.98
C ALA A 36 8.66 -1.87 3.16
N TYR A 37 8.21 -0.66 2.89
CA TYR A 37 7.87 0.28 3.97
C TYR A 37 6.75 -0.26 4.85
N TYR A 38 5.71 -0.83 4.25
CA TYR A 38 4.59 -1.37 5.01
C TYR A 38 5.06 -2.47 5.96
N ARG A 39 5.87 -3.39 5.45
CA ARG A 39 6.36 -4.52 6.27
C ARG A 39 7.35 -4.08 7.33
N ALA A 40 8.02 -2.95 7.10
CA ALA A 40 8.92 -2.37 8.11
C ALA A 40 8.17 -1.52 9.14
N GLY A 41 6.86 -1.38 9.00
CA GLY A 41 6.07 -0.55 9.90
C GLY A 41 6.12 0.92 9.58
N ARG A 42 6.66 1.29 8.42
CA ARG A 42 6.75 2.69 7.97
C ARG A 42 5.52 3.04 7.16
N TYR A 43 4.37 3.07 7.82
CA TYR A 43 3.08 3.15 7.13
C TYR A 43 2.88 4.47 6.39
N ARG A 44 3.34 5.59 6.94
CA ARG A 44 3.18 6.87 6.26
C ARG A 44 3.99 6.93 4.97
N LEU A 45 5.17 6.30 4.98
CA LEU A 45 5.97 6.21 3.76
C LEU A 45 5.31 5.30 2.74
N ALA A 46 4.70 4.21 3.21
CA ALA A 46 3.94 3.33 2.31
C ALA A 46 2.77 4.08 1.67
N VAL A 47 2.06 4.89 2.45
CA VAL A 47 0.97 5.72 1.93
C VAL A 47 1.47 6.64 0.81
N ARG A 48 2.63 7.24 1.02
CA ARG A 48 3.20 8.14 0.02
C ARG A 48 3.49 7.42 -1.30
N GLU A 49 4.09 6.22 -1.21
CA GLU A 49 4.46 5.49 -2.43
C GLU A 49 3.23 4.97 -3.18
N PHE A 50 2.31 4.34 -2.47
CA PHE A 50 1.09 3.84 -3.10
C PHE A 50 0.20 5.00 -3.59
N GLY A 51 0.18 6.11 -2.86
CA GLY A 51 -0.55 7.29 -3.28
C GLY A 51 -0.03 7.84 -4.60
N ALA A 52 1.28 7.87 -4.78
CA ALA A 52 1.87 8.30 -6.04
C ALA A 52 1.44 7.39 -7.20
N VAL A 53 1.34 6.09 -6.94
CA VAL A 53 0.90 5.14 -7.98
C VAL A 53 -0.56 5.40 -8.38
N VAL A 54 -1.47 5.56 -7.41
CA VAL A 54 -2.88 5.78 -7.75
C VAL A 54 -3.11 7.12 -8.42
N ASP A 55 -2.26 8.13 -8.13
CA ASP A 55 -2.36 9.42 -8.78
C ASP A 55 -2.11 9.33 -10.28
N THR A 56 -1.17 8.49 -10.69
CA THR A 56 -0.82 8.34 -12.10
C THR A 56 -1.52 7.14 -12.76
N HIS A 57 -1.98 6.18 -11.98
CA HIS A 57 -2.63 4.98 -12.48
C HIS A 57 -3.88 4.70 -11.65
N PRO A 58 -4.94 5.52 -11.83
CA PRO A 58 -6.12 5.44 -10.95
C PRO A 58 -6.92 4.14 -11.06
N VAL A 59 -6.67 3.31 -12.07
CA VAL A 59 -7.35 2.01 -12.19
C VAL A 59 -6.48 0.85 -11.70
N ASN A 60 -5.37 1.14 -11.04
CA ASN A 60 -4.50 0.11 -10.49
C ASN A 60 -5.12 -0.39 -9.18
N ASP A 61 -5.84 -1.51 -9.26
CA ASP A 61 -6.57 -2.05 -8.12
C ASP A 61 -5.65 -2.42 -6.95
N TYR A 62 -4.49 -3.00 -7.25
CA TYR A 62 -3.55 -3.40 -6.20
C TYR A 62 -3.03 -2.19 -5.43
N ALA A 63 -2.73 -1.10 -6.13
CA ALA A 63 -2.24 0.11 -5.46
C ALA A 63 -3.31 0.71 -4.55
N HIS A 64 -4.58 0.72 -5.00
CA HIS A 64 -5.67 1.17 -4.13
C HIS A 64 -5.80 0.28 -2.90
N PHE A 65 -5.69 -1.04 -3.09
CA PHE A 65 -5.77 -1.98 -1.98
C PHE A 65 -4.67 -1.73 -0.95
N CYS A 66 -3.43 -1.62 -1.43
CA CYS A 66 -2.29 -1.39 -0.53
C CYS A 66 -2.36 -0.03 0.14
N LEU A 67 -2.78 0.99 -0.61
CA LEU A 67 -2.96 2.33 -0.04
C LEU A 67 -4.01 2.30 1.07
N GLY A 68 -5.13 1.63 0.81
CA GLY A 68 -6.19 1.53 1.82
C GLY A 68 -5.71 0.84 3.09
N ARG A 69 -4.96 -0.24 2.94
CA ARG A 69 -4.41 -0.95 4.10
C ARG A 69 -3.42 -0.07 4.88
N ALA A 70 -2.56 0.64 4.17
CA ALA A 70 -1.58 1.51 4.82
C ALA A 70 -2.27 2.67 5.54
N LEU A 71 -3.29 3.26 4.92
CA LEU A 71 -4.06 4.33 5.56
C LEU A 71 -4.75 3.83 6.84
N SER A 72 -5.25 2.60 6.81
CA SER A 72 -5.84 1.99 8.00
C SER A 72 -4.82 1.93 9.15
N MET A 73 -3.59 1.61 8.83
CA MET A 73 -2.54 1.52 9.84
C MET A 73 -2.12 2.89 10.38
N THR A 74 -2.36 3.96 9.63
CA THR A 74 -2.08 5.32 10.11
C THR A 74 -3.27 5.93 10.86
N GLY A 75 -4.40 5.24 10.90
CA GLY A 75 -5.60 5.72 11.57
C GLY A 75 -6.55 6.50 10.68
N ASP A 76 -6.25 6.63 9.39
CA ASP A 76 -7.14 7.31 8.45
C ASP A 76 -8.19 6.32 7.95
N THR A 77 -9.21 6.09 8.77
CA THR A 77 -10.26 5.12 8.47
C THR A 77 -11.08 5.52 7.25
N ARG A 78 -11.35 6.81 7.09
CA ARG A 78 -12.13 7.29 5.95
C ARG A 78 -11.39 7.05 4.64
N GLY A 79 -10.12 7.43 4.59
CA GLY A 79 -9.30 7.18 3.39
C GLY A 79 -9.15 5.70 3.10
N ALA A 80 -8.98 4.90 4.14
CA ALA A 80 -8.87 3.46 4.00
C ALA A 80 -10.13 2.87 3.37
N ARG A 81 -11.30 3.25 3.88
CA ARG A 81 -12.57 2.78 3.32
C ARG A 81 -12.71 3.15 1.86
N HIS A 82 -12.34 4.37 1.53
CA HIS A 82 -12.46 4.86 0.15
C HIS A 82 -11.64 4.01 -0.80
N HIS A 83 -10.38 3.81 -0.47
CA HIS A 83 -9.48 3.09 -1.38
C HIS A 83 -9.74 1.59 -1.41
N LEU A 84 -10.15 0.99 -0.29
CA LEU A 84 -10.53 -0.42 -0.29
C LEU A 84 -11.81 -0.64 -1.11
N ALA A 85 -12.75 0.30 -1.06
CA ALA A 85 -13.94 0.22 -1.90
C ALA A 85 -13.59 0.31 -3.38
N LEU A 86 -12.67 1.22 -3.74
CA LEU A 86 -12.22 1.34 -5.12
C LEU A 86 -11.56 0.04 -5.60
N ALA A 87 -10.68 -0.54 -4.79
CA ALA A 87 -10.03 -1.79 -5.15
C ALA A 87 -11.06 -2.90 -5.38
N SER A 88 -12.02 -3.02 -4.47
CA SER A 88 -13.04 -4.04 -4.56
C SER A 88 -13.94 -3.83 -5.78
N ASN A 89 -14.25 -2.58 -6.11
CA ASN A 89 -15.06 -2.29 -7.27
C ASN A 89 -14.32 -2.55 -8.58
N LEU A 90 -13.02 -2.29 -8.60
CA LEU A 90 -12.19 -2.57 -9.77
C LEU A 90 -12.00 -4.07 -9.99
N ARG A 91 -11.91 -4.84 -8.91
CA ARG A 91 -11.71 -6.28 -8.97
C ARG A 91 -12.68 -6.96 -8.00
N PRO A 92 -13.94 -7.08 -8.38
CA PRO A 92 -14.94 -7.70 -7.48
C PRO A 92 -14.71 -9.19 -7.26
N ASP A 93 -13.90 -9.83 -8.08
CA ASP A 93 -13.52 -11.23 -7.93
C ASP A 93 -12.49 -11.46 -6.82
N ARG A 94 -11.81 -10.42 -6.35
CA ARG A 94 -10.77 -10.57 -5.34
C ARG A 94 -11.40 -10.65 -3.94
N ARG A 95 -11.27 -11.82 -3.34
CA ARG A 95 -11.83 -12.06 -2.00
C ARG A 95 -11.13 -11.25 -0.92
N ASP A 96 -9.81 -11.10 -1.04
CA ASP A 96 -9.03 -10.35 -0.07
C ASP A 96 -9.45 -8.87 -0.05
N TYR A 97 -9.72 -8.28 -1.22
CA TYR A 97 -10.18 -6.90 -1.28
C TYR A 97 -11.50 -6.73 -0.56
N ARG A 98 -12.45 -7.65 -0.79
CA ARG A 98 -13.75 -7.60 -0.15
C ARG A 98 -13.65 -7.82 1.35
N TYR A 99 -12.74 -8.71 1.76
CA TYR A 99 -12.54 -8.99 3.18
C TYR A 99 -12.09 -7.74 3.94
N TYR A 100 -11.05 -7.08 3.45
CA TYR A 100 -10.54 -5.90 4.13
C TYR A 100 -11.50 -4.73 4.08
N ARG A 101 -12.24 -4.59 2.98
CA ARG A 101 -13.29 -3.59 2.90
C ARG A 101 -14.34 -3.81 3.99
N ARG A 102 -14.78 -5.05 4.17
CA ARG A 102 -15.79 -5.36 5.19
C ARG A 102 -15.30 -5.13 6.61
N LEU A 103 -14.02 -5.42 6.86
CA LEU A 103 -13.47 -5.21 8.19
C LEU A 103 -13.67 -3.76 8.65
N LEU A 104 -13.42 -2.81 7.76
CA LEU A 104 -13.55 -1.41 8.10
C LEU A 104 -15.01 -0.98 8.18
N ASP A 105 -15.87 -1.55 7.34
CA ASP A 105 -17.29 -1.22 7.37
C ASP A 105 -17.96 -1.66 8.66
N THR A 106 -17.51 -2.78 9.24
CA THR A 106 -18.12 -3.34 10.46
C THR A 106 -17.38 -2.95 11.72
N GLY A 107 -16.13 -2.53 11.60
CA GLY A 107 -15.29 -2.23 12.74
C GLY A 107 -15.49 -0.86 13.33
N ALA A 108 -16.34 -0.07 12.72
CA ALA A 108 -16.57 1.28 13.21
C ALA A 108 -17.10 1.28 14.62
#